data_a818b37b16929a7bca505d0571e61396
#
_entry.id   a818b37b16929a7bca505d0571e61396
#
_cell.length_a   1.000
_cell.length_b   1.000
_cell.length_c   1.000
_cell.angle_alpha   90.00
_cell.angle_beta   90.00
_cell.angle_gamma   90.00
#
_symmetry.space_group_name_H-M   'P 1'
#
loop_
_entity.id
_entity.type
_entity.pdbx_description
1 polymer ?
#
loop_
_entity_poly.entity_id
_entity_poly.type
_entity_poly.pdbx_seq_one_letter_code
_entity_poly.pdbx_strand_id
1 'polypeptide(L)'
;MGDQPIGAATLPQALNRGTLNQTNTRAPVPIGVGQGQASGASGQPLAGAPPPALGQQVVDFARQQIGQQVGDGECFALADQGLRHAGAGSAEDFGPVGNDTDYRWSSQTVNPADAQPGDIIQFRNFTINTRTDRPDGSWQTSREGRPHHTAVVVSNDGAGNLTLLEQNVQIGGSTGQRQKTVRQNQIPTSSGTRRDGTSTITVQLSGTMVIYRPVARPARPPAAGGGSRAPTGHRRRR
;
A
#
# COMPACT_ATOMS: atom_id res chain seq x y z
N MET A 1 11.00 -54.31 -11.43
CA MET A 1 11.33 -52.95 -11.97
C MET A 1 10.69 -51.99 -11.01
N GLY A 2 11.50 -51.37 -10.12
CA GLY A 2 11.01 -50.58 -9.03
C GLY A 2 11.02 -49.12 -9.39
N ASP A 3 9.86 -48.46 -9.18
CA ASP A 3 9.74 -47.01 -9.23
C ASP A 3 10.42 -46.39 -8.00
N GLN A 4 11.42 -45.54 -8.26
CA GLN A 4 12.03 -44.72 -7.22
C GLN A 4 11.29 -43.36 -7.17
N PRO A 5 10.90 -42.85 -6.00
CA PRO A 5 10.34 -41.51 -5.89
C PRO A 5 11.44 -40.46 -6.02
N ILE A 6 11.21 -39.50 -6.92
CA ILE A 6 12.11 -38.36 -7.16
C ILE A 6 12.02 -37.40 -5.97
N GLY A 7 13.17 -37.16 -5.33
CA GLY A 7 13.29 -36.34 -4.13
C GLY A 7 12.82 -34.89 -4.33
N ALA A 8 12.10 -34.38 -3.34
CA ALA A 8 11.73 -32.99 -3.23
C ALA A 8 12.97 -32.10 -3.09
N ALA A 9 13.25 -31.27 -4.07
CA ALA A 9 14.29 -30.25 -4.00
C ALA A 9 13.88 -29.13 -3.04
N THR A 10 14.58 -29.03 -1.94
CA THR A 10 14.49 -27.93 -0.98
C THR A 10 14.99 -26.65 -1.63
N LEU A 11 14.15 -25.63 -1.73
CA LEU A 11 14.51 -24.33 -2.26
C LEU A 11 15.41 -23.57 -1.26
N PRO A 12 16.52 -22.95 -1.70
CA PRO A 12 17.29 -22.06 -0.86
C PRO A 12 16.53 -20.74 -0.64
N GLN A 13 16.40 -20.35 0.61
CA GLN A 13 15.91 -19.01 0.99
C GLN A 13 16.88 -17.95 0.51
N ALA A 14 16.45 -17.08 -0.37
CA ALA A 14 17.21 -15.91 -0.79
C ALA A 14 17.26 -14.90 0.38
N LEU A 15 18.41 -14.85 1.05
CA LEU A 15 18.76 -13.80 2.01
C LEU A 15 18.95 -12.48 1.26
N ASN A 16 18.00 -11.56 1.42
CA ASN A 16 18.12 -10.19 0.94
C ASN A 16 19.07 -9.42 1.89
N ARG A 17 20.38 -9.48 1.64
CA ARG A 17 21.38 -8.58 2.26
C ARG A 17 21.72 -7.48 1.28
N GLY A 18 20.92 -6.40 1.30
CA GLY A 18 21.30 -5.13 0.69
C GLY A 18 22.41 -4.48 1.53
N THR A 19 23.66 -4.66 1.16
CA THR A 19 24.81 -3.96 1.74
C THR A 19 24.86 -2.57 1.12
N LEU A 20 24.47 -1.56 1.88
CA LEU A 20 24.74 -0.17 1.56
C LEU A 20 26.24 0.12 1.80
N ASN A 21 27.02 0.16 0.75
CA ASN A 21 28.39 0.61 0.79
C ASN A 21 28.42 2.10 0.42
N GLN A 22 28.37 2.98 1.43
CA GLN A 22 28.66 4.41 1.27
C GLN A 22 30.10 4.66 1.75
N THR A 23 31.04 4.66 0.84
CA THR A 23 32.36 5.27 1.05
C THR A 23 32.25 6.77 0.75
N ASN A 24 32.04 7.58 1.78
CA ASN A 24 32.18 9.01 1.67
C ASN A 24 33.44 9.43 2.46
N THR A 25 34.57 9.51 1.76
CA THR A 25 35.82 10.07 2.27
C THR A 25 35.77 11.57 2.19
N ARG A 26 35.48 12.24 3.32
CA ARG A 26 35.68 13.67 3.47
C ARG A 26 36.73 13.91 4.53
N ALA A 27 37.76 14.72 4.17
CA ALA A 27 38.92 15.08 4.98
C ALA A 27 38.50 15.80 6.28
N PRO A 28 39.34 15.71 7.35
CA PRO A 28 39.04 16.31 8.66
C PRO A 28 39.23 17.83 8.65
N VAL A 29 38.26 18.54 9.20
CA VAL A 29 38.35 19.97 9.54
C VAL A 29 38.63 20.10 11.05
N PRO A 30 39.53 21.01 11.50
CA PRO A 30 39.97 21.09 12.87
C PRO A 30 38.90 21.61 13.85
N ILE A 31 38.91 21.03 15.04
CA ILE A 31 37.96 21.28 16.13
C ILE A 31 38.35 22.59 16.84
N GLY A 32 37.43 23.56 16.84
CA GLY A 32 37.42 24.67 17.74
C GLY A 32 36.62 24.32 19.01
N VAL A 33 37.26 24.34 20.16
CA VAL A 33 36.64 24.11 21.46
C VAL A 33 35.86 25.37 21.87
N GLY A 34 34.51 25.28 21.81
CA GLY A 34 33.62 26.27 22.40
C GLY A 34 32.68 25.57 23.39
N GLN A 35 32.88 25.83 24.68
CA GLN A 35 31.94 25.43 25.72
C GLN A 35 30.66 26.27 25.59
N GLY A 36 29.53 25.60 25.33
CA GLY A 36 28.19 26.20 25.28
C GLY A 36 27.16 25.26 25.91
N GLN A 37 26.54 25.78 26.97
CA GLN A 37 25.56 25.15 27.85
C GLN A 37 24.44 24.41 27.09
N ALA A 38 24.12 23.21 27.57
CA ALA A 38 22.94 22.47 27.17
C ALA A 38 21.69 23.16 27.75
N SER A 39 21.00 23.92 26.91
CA SER A 39 19.61 24.32 27.14
C SER A 39 18.69 23.31 26.45
N GLY A 40 17.87 22.62 27.25
CA GLY A 40 16.87 21.70 26.76
C GLY A 40 15.89 22.40 25.83
N ALA A 41 16.01 22.14 24.53
CA ALA A 41 15.04 22.56 23.55
C ALA A 41 13.93 21.50 23.50
N SER A 42 12.84 21.74 24.24
CA SER A 42 11.54 21.16 23.94
C SER A 42 11.22 21.52 22.50
N GLY A 43 11.24 20.52 21.60
CA GLY A 43 10.91 20.69 20.19
C GLY A 43 9.44 21.11 20.03
N GLN A 44 9.18 22.40 20.08
CA GLN A 44 7.94 22.93 19.54
C GLN A 44 7.96 22.75 18.02
N PRO A 45 6.86 22.28 17.39
CA PRO A 45 6.75 22.27 15.94
C PRO A 45 6.94 23.69 15.43
N LEU A 46 7.80 23.86 14.42
CA LEU A 46 7.96 25.14 13.72
C LEU A 46 6.58 25.57 13.18
N ALA A 47 6.03 26.61 13.78
CA ALA A 47 4.79 27.21 13.33
C ALA A 47 5.01 27.75 11.91
N GLY A 48 4.38 27.11 10.90
CA GLY A 48 4.37 27.61 9.54
C GLY A 48 4.60 26.60 8.40
N ALA A 49 4.96 25.33 8.69
CA ALA A 49 4.98 24.35 7.61
C ALA A 49 3.51 24.02 7.16
N PRO A 50 3.22 24.02 5.84
CA PRO A 50 1.90 23.58 5.39
C PRO A 50 1.61 22.16 5.88
N PRO A 51 0.35 21.83 6.20
CA PRO A 51 0.01 20.47 6.62
C PRO A 51 0.43 19.48 5.52
N PRO A 52 0.95 18.30 5.89
CA PRO A 52 1.35 17.30 4.91
C PRO A 52 0.16 16.94 4.02
N ALA A 53 0.43 16.74 2.72
CA ALA A 53 -0.61 16.31 1.78
C ALA A 53 -1.31 15.05 2.28
N LEU A 54 -2.60 14.89 1.97
CA LEU A 54 -3.41 13.74 2.41
C LEU A 54 -2.72 12.40 2.13
N GLY A 55 -2.17 12.24 0.92
CA GLY A 55 -1.45 11.01 0.55
C GLY A 55 -0.24 10.74 1.46
N GLN A 56 0.50 11.78 1.85
CA GLN A 56 1.64 11.61 2.76
C GLN A 56 1.19 11.11 4.13
N GLN A 57 0.08 11.63 4.66
CA GLN A 57 -0.48 11.16 5.93
C GLN A 57 -0.97 9.71 5.86
N VAL A 58 -1.59 9.31 4.72
CA VAL A 58 -2.02 7.92 4.49
C VAL A 58 -0.82 6.97 4.50
N VAL A 59 0.24 7.30 3.74
CA VAL A 59 1.42 6.41 3.67
C VAL A 59 2.19 6.37 4.99
N ASP A 60 2.25 7.47 5.73
CA ASP A 60 2.93 7.53 7.03
C ASP A 60 2.18 6.67 8.06
N PHE A 61 0.84 6.73 8.08
CA PHE A 61 0.03 5.81 8.86
C PHE A 61 0.34 4.35 8.49
N ALA A 62 0.26 4.01 7.20
CA ALA A 62 0.47 2.64 6.74
C ALA A 62 1.88 2.10 7.06
N ARG A 63 2.92 2.94 6.97
CA ARG A 63 4.30 2.58 7.34
C ARG A 63 4.45 2.23 8.83
N GLN A 64 3.75 2.95 9.70
CA GLN A 64 3.76 2.68 11.15
C GLN A 64 3.11 1.33 11.49
N GLN A 65 2.31 0.77 10.58
CA GLN A 65 1.64 -0.52 10.77
C GLN A 65 2.45 -1.72 10.25
N ILE A 66 3.64 -1.53 9.67
CA ILE A 66 4.46 -2.64 9.14
C ILE A 66 4.70 -3.68 10.25
N GLY A 67 4.40 -4.94 9.94
CA GLY A 67 4.47 -6.06 10.89
C GLY A 67 3.27 -6.19 11.83
N GLN A 68 2.37 -5.22 11.86
CA GLN A 68 1.15 -5.23 12.68
C GLN A 68 -0.07 -5.62 11.84
N GLN A 69 -1.10 -6.13 12.49
CA GLN A 69 -2.42 -6.33 11.89
C GLN A 69 -3.27 -5.08 12.12
N VAL A 70 -3.82 -4.52 11.05
CA VAL A 70 -4.75 -3.40 11.11
C VAL A 70 -6.18 -3.93 11.05
N GLY A 71 -7.02 -3.54 12.02
CA GLY A 71 -8.41 -3.97 12.10
C GLY A 71 -8.56 -5.49 12.15
N ASP A 72 -9.42 -6.05 11.32
CA ASP A 72 -9.66 -7.49 11.18
C ASP A 72 -8.57 -8.23 10.38
N GLY A 73 -7.58 -7.50 9.88
CA GLY A 73 -6.51 -8.02 9.04
C GLY A 73 -6.89 -8.19 7.57
N GLU A 74 -8.07 -7.72 7.15
CA GLU A 74 -8.45 -7.69 5.74
C GLU A 74 -7.80 -6.49 5.01
N CYS A 75 -7.57 -6.62 3.72
CA CYS A 75 -6.90 -5.58 2.92
C CYS A 75 -7.63 -4.23 2.94
N PHE A 76 -8.96 -4.24 3.10
CA PHE A 76 -9.79 -3.05 3.25
C PHE A 76 -9.39 -2.20 4.45
N ALA A 77 -9.15 -2.83 5.61
CA ALA A 77 -8.94 -2.14 6.88
C ALA A 77 -7.71 -1.21 6.86
N LEU A 78 -6.62 -1.60 6.19
CA LEU A 78 -5.42 -0.78 6.09
C LEU A 78 -5.70 0.53 5.33
N ALA A 79 -6.34 0.45 4.17
CA ALA A 79 -6.67 1.61 3.35
C ALA A 79 -7.70 2.52 4.03
N ASP A 80 -8.79 1.93 4.56
CA ASP A 80 -9.86 2.67 5.24
C ASP A 80 -9.33 3.46 6.44
N GLN A 81 -8.57 2.80 7.33
CA GLN A 81 -8.03 3.46 8.51
C GLN A 81 -6.98 4.51 8.16
N GLY A 82 -6.13 4.27 7.15
CA GLY A 82 -5.17 5.25 6.68
C GLY A 82 -5.85 6.51 6.12
N LEU A 83 -6.87 6.35 5.29
CA LEU A 83 -7.65 7.46 4.75
C LEU A 83 -8.37 8.24 5.84
N ARG A 84 -9.04 7.56 6.78
CA ARG A 84 -9.73 8.21 7.91
C ARG A 84 -8.74 8.95 8.81
N HIS A 85 -7.57 8.38 9.08
CA HIS A 85 -6.50 9.03 9.86
C HIS A 85 -6.05 10.34 9.20
N ALA A 86 -5.93 10.34 7.88
CA ALA A 86 -5.56 11.54 7.12
C ALA A 86 -6.68 12.57 6.95
N GLY A 87 -7.92 12.28 7.41
CA GLY A 87 -9.09 13.13 7.15
C GLY A 87 -9.58 13.08 5.70
N ALA A 88 -9.14 12.07 4.93
CA ALA A 88 -9.61 11.81 3.58
C ALA A 88 -10.96 11.07 3.58
N GLY A 89 -11.66 11.12 2.44
CA GLY A 89 -12.79 10.25 2.19
C GLY A 89 -12.33 8.81 2.03
N SER A 90 -13.14 7.86 2.51
CA SER A 90 -12.92 6.43 2.39
C SER A 90 -13.97 5.79 1.48
N ALA A 91 -13.85 4.49 1.21
CA ALA A 91 -14.72 3.80 0.25
C ALA A 91 -16.22 4.03 0.50
N GLU A 92 -16.65 4.07 1.76
CA GLU A 92 -18.05 4.32 2.14
C GLU A 92 -18.58 5.72 1.72
N ASP A 93 -17.68 6.68 1.55
CA ASP A 93 -18.03 8.03 1.11
C ASP A 93 -18.24 8.13 -0.42
N PHE A 94 -17.81 7.10 -1.18
CA PHE A 94 -17.81 7.13 -2.66
C PHE A 94 -18.63 6.01 -3.31
N GLY A 95 -19.12 5.04 -2.55
CA GLY A 95 -19.94 3.96 -3.09
C GLY A 95 -20.25 2.86 -2.08
N PRO A 96 -20.94 1.81 -2.52
CA PRO A 96 -21.23 0.68 -1.66
C PRO A 96 -19.96 -0.08 -1.30
N VAL A 97 -19.91 -0.60 -0.08
CA VAL A 97 -18.85 -1.50 0.40
C VAL A 97 -19.45 -2.87 0.72
N GLY A 98 -18.77 -3.94 0.32
CA GLY A 98 -19.20 -5.32 0.55
C GLY A 98 -18.19 -6.30 -0.04
N ASN A 99 -18.29 -7.58 0.33
CA ASN A 99 -17.29 -8.59 -0.01
C ASN A 99 -17.08 -8.79 -1.51
N ASP A 100 -18.11 -8.57 -2.32
CA ASP A 100 -18.10 -8.76 -3.78
C ASP A 100 -18.03 -7.44 -4.56
N THR A 101 -17.90 -6.31 -3.86
CA THR A 101 -17.92 -4.98 -4.46
C THR A 101 -16.50 -4.48 -4.73
N ASP A 102 -16.25 -3.95 -5.93
CA ASP A 102 -15.04 -3.19 -6.20
C ASP A 102 -15.13 -1.84 -5.50
N TYR A 103 -14.24 -1.61 -4.53
CA TYR A 103 -14.27 -0.39 -3.73
C TYR A 103 -13.82 0.82 -4.56
N ARG A 104 -14.56 1.91 -4.41
CA ARG A 104 -14.15 3.23 -4.89
C ARG A 104 -13.57 4.01 -3.71
N TRP A 105 -12.26 4.25 -3.77
CA TRP A 105 -11.55 4.88 -2.66
C TRP A 105 -11.53 6.40 -2.74
N SER A 106 -11.96 6.96 -3.89
CA SER A 106 -11.98 8.40 -4.15
C SER A 106 -12.81 8.68 -5.40
N SER A 107 -13.12 9.96 -5.63
CA SER A 107 -13.64 10.46 -6.92
C SER A 107 -12.56 10.66 -7.97
N GLN A 108 -11.26 10.59 -7.60
CA GLN A 108 -10.14 10.85 -8.50
C GLN A 108 -9.35 9.57 -8.76
N THR A 109 -9.25 9.16 -10.02
CA THR A 109 -8.38 8.07 -10.46
C THR A 109 -7.14 8.62 -11.17
N VAL A 110 -6.04 7.86 -11.13
CA VAL A 110 -4.78 8.20 -11.77
C VAL A 110 -4.22 7.01 -12.55
N ASN A 111 -3.40 7.28 -13.56
CA ASN A 111 -2.67 6.22 -14.26
C ASN A 111 -1.55 5.65 -13.39
N PRO A 112 -1.12 4.40 -13.60
CA PRO A 112 -0.01 3.82 -12.85
C PRO A 112 1.29 4.63 -12.91
N ALA A 113 1.57 5.28 -14.05
CA ALA A 113 2.75 6.13 -14.21
C ALA A 113 2.72 7.40 -13.32
N ASP A 114 1.51 7.88 -12.98
CA ASP A 114 1.27 9.09 -12.20
C ASP A 114 1.02 8.79 -10.71
N ALA A 115 1.12 7.52 -10.31
CA ALA A 115 0.87 7.10 -8.93
C ALA A 115 1.86 7.77 -7.97
N GLN A 116 1.35 8.22 -6.82
CA GLN A 116 2.07 8.94 -5.78
C GLN A 116 1.92 8.25 -4.43
N PRO A 117 2.81 8.53 -3.46
CA PRO A 117 2.67 8.03 -2.10
C PRO A 117 1.29 8.33 -1.51
N GLY A 118 0.67 7.31 -0.92
CA GLY A 118 -0.66 7.38 -0.32
C GLY A 118 -1.84 7.16 -1.28
N ASP A 119 -1.61 7.03 -2.59
CA ASP A 119 -2.66 6.57 -3.49
C ASP A 119 -3.11 5.15 -3.11
N ILE A 120 -4.38 4.83 -3.31
CA ILE A 120 -4.96 3.53 -2.98
C ILE A 120 -5.21 2.74 -4.27
N ILE A 121 -4.78 1.49 -4.29
CA ILE A 121 -5.03 0.60 -5.42
C ILE A 121 -6.16 -0.38 -5.08
N GLN A 122 -7.13 -0.51 -5.98
CA GLN A 122 -8.10 -1.59 -6.00
C GLN A 122 -7.76 -2.57 -7.12
N PHE A 123 -7.57 -3.82 -6.77
CA PHE A 123 -7.34 -4.93 -7.72
C PHE A 123 -8.58 -5.78 -7.87
N ARG A 124 -8.82 -6.25 -9.12
CA ARG A 124 -9.82 -7.28 -9.42
C ARG A 124 -9.24 -8.31 -10.40
N ASN A 125 -9.25 -9.58 -9.99
CA ASN A 125 -8.71 -10.71 -10.78
C ASN A 125 -7.28 -10.46 -11.29
N PHE A 126 -6.52 -9.63 -10.55
CA PHE A 126 -5.19 -9.22 -10.96
C PHE A 126 -4.18 -10.34 -10.72
N THR A 127 -3.40 -10.65 -11.75
CA THR A 127 -2.32 -11.64 -11.65
C THR A 127 -1.05 -11.12 -12.28
N ILE A 128 0.08 -11.52 -11.68
CA ILE A 128 1.44 -11.27 -12.15
C ILE A 128 2.05 -12.63 -12.41
N ASN A 129 2.31 -12.96 -13.67
CA ASN A 129 3.07 -14.15 -14.05
C ASN A 129 4.47 -13.69 -14.48
N THR A 130 5.49 -14.22 -13.84
CA THR A 130 6.89 -13.91 -14.14
C THR A 130 7.60 -15.17 -14.60
N ARG A 131 8.34 -15.07 -15.70
CA ARG A 131 9.24 -16.10 -16.18
C ARG A 131 10.66 -15.51 -16.22
N THR A 132 11.60 -16.24 -15.65
CA THR A 132 13.04 -15.93 -15.70
C THR A 132 13.76 -17.03 -16.48
N ASP A 133 14.32 -16.68 -17.63
CA ASP A 133 15.15 -17.55 -18.44
C ASP A 133 16.62 -17.22 -18.18
N ARG A 134 17.44 -18.24 -17.89
CA ARG A 134 18.87 -18.13 -17.56
C ARG A 134 19.74 -18.54 -18.75
N PRO A 135 21.02 -18.10 -18.80
CA PRO A 135 21.94 -18.41 -19.90
C PRO A 135 22.22 -19.90 -20.06
N ASP A 136 22.13 -20.70 -19.00
CA ASP A 136 22.33 -22.16 -19.02
C ASP A 136 21.13 -22.92 -19.60
N GLY A 137 20.10 -22.21 -20.08
CA GLY A 137 18.88 -22.81 -20.61
C GLY A 137 17.85 -23.18 -19.55
N SER A 138 18.17 -23.04 -18.26
CA SER A 138 17.19 -23.23 -17.18
C SER A 138 16.21 -22.07 -17.09
N TRP A 139 15.01 -22.34 -16.60
CA TRP A 139 14.01 -21.31 -16.39
C TRP A 139 13.23 -21.51 -15.09
N GLN A 140 12.63 -20.45 -14.61
CA GLN A 140 11.77 -20.44 -13.43
C GLN A 140 10.53 -19.60 -13.71
N THR A 141 9.38 -20.00 -13.17
CA THR A 141 8.17 -19.21 -13.20
C THR A 141 7.67 -18.94 -11.79
N SER A 142 7.05 -17.78 -11.62
CA SER A 142 6.27 -17.45 -10.42
C SER A 142 4.93 -16.86 -10.83
N ARG A 143 3.93 -17.03 -9.96
CA ARG A 143 2.61 -16.42 -10.11
C ARG A 143 2.17 -15.83 -8.79
N GLU A 144 1.74 -14.57 -8.86
CA GLU A 144 1.07 -13.87 -7.76
C GLU A 144 -0.35 -13.51 -8.16
N GLY A 145 -1.28 -13.55 -7.21
CA GLY A 145 -2.69 -13.24 -7.46
C GLY A 145 -3.27 -12.28 -6.44
N ARG A 146 -4.05 -11.33 -6.95
CA ARG A 146 -4.89 -10.42 -6.17
C ARG A 146 -6.32 -10.44 -6.73
N PRO A 147 -7.11 -11.50 -6.39
CA PRO A 147 -8.45 -11.68 -6.98
C PRO A 147 -9.41 -10.54 -6.61
N HIS A 148 -9.42 -10.10 -5.36
CA HIS A 148 -10.06 -8.90 -4.86
C HIS A 148 -9.19 -8.36 -3.73
N HIS A 149 -8.50 -7.24 -3.97
CA HIS A 149 -7.47 -6.78 -3.04
C HIS A 149 -7.29 -5.27 -3.09
N THR A 150 -6.80 -4.72 -1.97
CA THR A 150 -6.50 -3.30 -1.81
C THR A 150 -5.09 -3.12 -1.27
N ALA A 151 -4.37 -2.11 -1.74
CA ALA A 151 -3.04 -1.75 -1.28
C ALA A 151 -2.85 -0.23 -1.22
N VAL A 152 -1.89 0.23 -0.41
CA VAL A 152 -1.45 1.63 -0.31
C VAL A 152 -0.14 1.79 -1.08
N VAL A 153 -0.06 2.76 -1.99
CA VAL A 153 1.17 3.09 -2.72
C VAL A 153 2.15 3.79 -1.78
N VAL A 154 3.38 3.30 -1.75
CA VAL A 154 4.50 3.90 -1.00
C VAL A 154 5.37 4.76 -1.90
N SER A 155 5.67 4.24 -3.10
CA SER A 155 6.48 4.94 -4.09
C SER A 155 6.25 4.37 -5.48
N ASN A 156 6.56 5.19 -6.47
CA ASN A 156 6.68 4.84 -7.88
C ASN A 156 8.14 5.05 -8.28
N ASP A 157 8.78 4.04 -8.87
CA ASP A 157 10.20 4.12 -9.25
C ASP A 157 10.43 4.85 -10.58
N GLY A 158 9.34 5.23 -11.27
CA GLY A 158 9.40 5.83 -12.61
C GLY A 158 9.83 4.87 -13.72
N ALA A 159 10.19 3.64 -13.37
CA ALA A 159 10.62 2.57 -14.29
C ALA A 159 9.55 1.48 -14.48
N GLY A 160 8.33 1.75 -14.01
CA GLY A 160 7.19 0.86 -14.16
C GLY A 160 6.96 -0.11 -13.00
N ASN A 161 7.48 0.19 -11.80
CA ASN A 161 7.13 -0.57 -10.61
C ASN A 161 6.58 0.36 -9.51
N LEU A 162 5.65 -0.18 -8.74
CA LEU A 162 5.12 0.44 -7.53
C LEU A 162 5.56 -0.35 -6.30
N THR A 163 6.02 0.36 -5.27
CA THR A 163 6.17 -0.19 -3.93
C THR A 163 4.87 0.02 -3.17
N LEU A 164 4.35 -1.02 -2.55
CA LEU A 164 3.06 -1.05 -1.88
C LEU A 164 3.20 -1.45 -0.42
N LEU A 165 2.27 -0.99 0.42
CA LEU A 165 1.95 -1.60 1.71
C LEU A 165 0.59 -2.27 1.61
N GLU A 166 0.54 -3.55 2.00
CA GLU A 166 -0.65 -4.38 1.89
C GLU A 166 -0.71 -5.40 3.03
N GLN A 167 -1.90 -5.83 3.41
CA GLN A 167 -2.13 -6.93 4.33
C GLN A 167 -3.13 -7.93 3.74
N ASN A 168 -3.28 -9.11 4.34
CA ASN A 168 -4.06 -10.22 3.81
C ASN A 168 -3.54 -10.71 2.45
N VAL A 169 -2.22 -10.77 2.31
CA VAL A 169 -1.52 -11.20 1.10
C VAL A 169 -1.17 -12.67 1.20
N GLN A 170 -1.35 -13.40 0.11
CA GLN A 170 -0.93 -14.79 0.01
C GLN A 170 0.59 -14.86 -0.20
N ILE A 171 1.28 -15.66 0.64
CA ILE A 171 2.72 -15.91 0.57
C ILE A 171 2.95 -17.33 0.08
N GLY A 172 4.01 -17.52 -0.71
CA GLY A 172 4.43 -18.86 -1.13
C GLY A 172 3.58 -19.49 -2.24
N GLY A 173 3.07 -18.68 -3.16
CA GLY A 173 2.27 -19.16 -4.28
C GLY A 173 0.83 -19.53 -3.88
N SER A 174 0.17 -20.40 -4.67
CA SER A 174 -1.25 -20.71 -4.50
C SER A 174 -1.61 -21.51 -3.24
N THR A 175 -0.62 -22.11 -2.57
CA THR A 175 -0.81 -22.95 -1.38
C THR A 175 -0.41 -22.25 -0.07
N GLY A 176 0.19 -21.05 -0.15
CA GLY A 176 0.63 -20.31 1.03
C GLY A 176 -0.52 -19.75 1.86
N GLN A 177 -0.28 -19.62 3.17
CA GLN A 177 -1.23 -18.94 4.06
C GLN A 177 -1.29 -17.45 3.77
N ARG A 178 -2.48 -16.85 3.93
CA ARG A 178 -2.62 -15.40 3.88
C ARG A 178 -2.00 -14.76 5.12
N GLN A 179 -1.14 -13.77 4.90
CA GLN A 179 -0.52 -13.02 5.98
C GLN A 179 -1.34 -11.77 6.27
N LYS A 180 -1.87 -11.71 7.50
CA LYS A 180 -2.77 -10.62 7.93
C LYS A 180 -2.04 -9.40 8.51
N THR A 181 -0.72 -9.44 8.64
CA THR A 181 0.09 -8.28 9.03
C THR A 181 0.48 -7.44 7.81
N VAL A 182 0.60 -6.14 8.01
CA VAL A 182 1.05 -5.20 6.97
C VAL A 182 2.48 -5.51 6.55
N ARG A 183 2.70 -5.57 5.26
CA ARG A 183 4.01 -5.82 4.65
C ARG A 183 4.22 -4.98 3.41
N GLN A 184 5.48 -4.77 3.06
CA GLN A 184 5.86 -4.11 1.84
C GLN A 184 6.08 -5.12 0.72
N ASN A 185 5.55 -4.82 -0.46
CA ASN A 185 5.78 -5.55 -1.70
C ASN A 185 6.08 -4.57 -2.84
N GLN A 186 6.70 -5.08 -3.90
CA GLN A 186 6.87 -4.36 -5.15
C GLN A 186 6.15 -5.10 -6.27
N ILE A 187 5.43 -4.36 -7.11
CA ILE A 187 4.72 -4.93 -8.26
C ILE A 187 5.05 -4.15 -9.54
N PRO A 188 5.12 -4.83 -10.70
CA PRO A 188 5.16 -4.17 -12.00
C PRO A 188 3.79 -3.59 -12.37
N THR A 189 3.79 -2.50 -13.16
CA THR A 189 2.57 -1.82 -13.64
C THR A 189 2.24 -2.13 -15.09
N SER A 190 3.13 -2.82 -15.81
CA SER A 190 2.94 -3.22 -17.21
C SER A 190 3.58 -4.57 -17.50
N SER A 191 3.02 -5.27 -18.48
CA SER A 191 3.64 -6.46 -19.05
C SER A 191 4.85 -6.07 -19.89
N GLY A 192 5.87 -6.94 -19.94
CA GLY A 192 7.06 -6.67 -20.72
C GLY A 192 8.17 -7.68 -20.48
N THR A 193 9.25 -7.49 -21.20
CA THR A 193 10.47 -8.29 -21.06
C THR A 193 11.64 -7.37 -20.79
N ARG A 194 12.48 -7.71 -19.79
CA ARG A 194 13.69 -6.98 -19.44
C ARG A 194 14.85 -7.93 -19.23
N ARG A 195 16.06 -7.40 -19.29
CA ARG A 195 17.26 -8.11 -18.84
C ARG A 195 17.57 -7.80 -17.38
N ASP A 196 18.04 -8.82 -16.67
CA ASP A 196 18.58 -8.70 -15.32
C ASP A 196 19.91 -9.49 -15.30
N GLY A 197 21.01 -8.75 -15.44
CA GLY A 197 22.30 -9.33 -15.75
C GLY A 197 22.27 -10.12 -17.06
N THR A 198 22.57 -11.42 -17.00
CA THR A 198 22.54 -12.34 -18.15
C THR A 198 21.19 -13.03 -18.33
N SER A 199 20.26 -12.91 -17.38
CA SER A 199 18.94 -13.52 -17.44
C SER A 199 17.94 -12.62 -18.18
N THR A 200 16.91 -13.24 -18.75
CA THR A 200 15.76 -12.56 -19.35
C THR A 200 14.54 -12.76 -18.45
N ILE A 201 13.90 -11.67 -18.02
CA ILE A 201 12.70 -11.70 -17.20
C ILE A 201 11.52 -11.23 -18.05
N THR A 202 10.52 -12.08 -18.20
CA THR A 202 9.26 -11.78 -18.87
C THR A 202 8.15 -11.70 -17.83
N VAL A 203 7.43 -10.57 -17.80
CA VAL A 203 6.30 -10.30 -16.93
C VAL A 203 5.04 -10.23 -17.77
N GLN A 204 3.99 -10.92 -17.34
CA GLN A 204 2.65 -10.85 -17.93
C GLN A 204 1.65 -10.50 -16.83
N LEU A 205 0.92 -9.42 -17.05
CA LEU A 205 -0.15 -8.95 -16.16
C LEU A 205 -1.51 -9.27 -16.78
N SER A 206 -2.48 -9.58 -15.93
CA SER A 206 -3.88 -9.70 -16.32
C SER A 206 -4.79 -9.22 -15.17
N GLY A 207 -6.06 -8.99 -15.48
CA GLY A 207 -7.02 -8.42 -14.53
C GLY A 207 -6.99 -6.90 -14.49
N THR A 208 -7.57 -6.32 -13.45
CA THR A 208 -7.76 -4.88 -13.32
C THR A 208 -7.00 -4.32 -12.13
N MET A 209 -6.40 -3.15 -12.32
CA MET A 209 -5.76 -2.32 -11.30
C MET A 209 -6.27 -0.88 -11.48
N VAL A 210 -7.02 -0.37 -10.50
CA VAL A 210 -7.49 1.02 -10.48
C VAL A 210 -6.82 1.74 -9.33
N ILE A 211 -6.21 2.89 -9.61
CA ILE A 211 -5.50 3.69 -8.61
C ILE A 211 -6.31 4.94 -8.31
N TYR A 212 -6.56 5.20 -7.02
CA TYR A 212 -7.33 6.33 -6.51
C TYR A 212 -6.45 7.27 -5.72
N ARG A 213 -6.49 8.57 -6.05
CA ARG A 213 -5.82 9.61 -5.27
C ARG A 213 -6.71 10.07 -4.13
N PRO A 214 -6.23 10.10 -2.88
CA PRO A 214 -7.01 10.60 -1.75
C PRO A 214 -7.50 12.04 -1.98
N VAL A 215 -8.76 12.27 -1.66
CA VAL A 215 -9.37 13.61 -1.62
C VAL A 215 -9.93 13.87 -0.23
N ALA A 216 -10.09 15.13 0.13
CA ALA A 216 -10.72 15.50 1.40
C ALA A 216 -12.10 14.83 1.51
N ARG A 217 -12.46 14.44 2.72
CA ARG A 217 -13.77 13.81 2.98
C ARG A 217 -14.90 14.72 2.52
N PRO A 218 -15.86 14.22 1.73
CA PRO A 218 -17.02 15.02 1.35
C PRO A 218 -17.77 15.52 2.59
N ALA A 219 -18.18 16.79 2.58
CA ALA A 219 -19.02 17.32 3.65
C ALA A 219 -20.32 16.51 3.70
N ARG A 220 -20.65 15.96 4.88
CA ARG A 220 -21.92 15.28 5.06
C ARG A 220 -23.04 16.30 4.88
N PRO A 221 -24.06 16.05 4.02
CA PRO A 221 -25.21 16.92 3.94
C PRO A 221 -25.79 17.12 5.36
N PRO A 222 -26.23 18.34 5.72
CA PRO A 222 -26.89 18.56 7.01
C PRO A 222 -28.04 17.56 7.14
N ALA A 223 -28.10 16.87 8.26
CA ALA A 223 -29.21 15.95 8.54
C ALA A 223 -30.52 16.69 8.25
N ALA A 224 -31.34 16.14 7.34
CA ALA A 224 -32.61 16.70 7.00
C ALA A 224 -33.34 16.97 8.34
N GLY A 225 -33.55 18.25 8.67
CA GLY A 225 -34.02 18.69 9.98
C GLY A 225 -35.25 17.89 10.36
N GLY A 226 -35.17 17.16 11.47
CA GLY A 226 -36.29 16.49 12.08
C GLY A 226 -37.36 17.58 12.33
N GLY A 227 -38.41 17.54 11.50
CA GLY A 227 -39.53 18.44 11.61
C GLY A 227 -40.01 18.44 13.04
N SER A 228 -39.86 19.57 13.70
CA SER A 228 -40.43 19.84 15.03
C SER A 228 -41.93 19.57 14.93
N ARG A 229 -42.39 18.41 15.43
CA ARG A 229 -43.82 18.17 15.63
C ARG A 229 -44.32 19.23 16.60
N ALA A 230 -45.08 20.18 16.07
CA ALA A 230 -45.82 21.11 16.88
C ALA A 230 -46.72 20.32 17.89
N PRO A 231 -46.78 20.70 19.17
CA PRO A 231 -47.64 20.02 20.13
C PRO A 231 -49.09 20.28 19.75
N THR A 232 -49.82 19.23 19.41
CA THR A 232 -51.27 19.26 19.22
C THR A 232 -51.93 19.56 20.57
N GLY A 233 -52.36 20.81 20.74
CA GLY A 233 -53.09 21.28 21.92
C GLY A 233 -54.40 20.53 22.06
N HIS A 234 -54.54 19.71 23.09
CA HIS A 234 -55.80 19.12 23.52
C HIS A 234 -56.71 20.24 24.11
N ARG A 235 -57.64 20.73 23.29
CA ARG A 235 -58.75 21.59 23.74
C ARG A 235 -59.73 20.75 24.57
N ARG A 236 -59.63 20.79 25.87
CA ARG A 236 -60.71 20.28 26.75
C ARG A 236 -61.99 21.17 26.58
N ARG A 237 -63.09 20.56 26.07
CA ARG A 237 -64.41 21.11 26.16
C ARG A 237 -64.98 20.79 27.56
N ARG A 238 -65.49 21.83 28.25
CA ARG A 238 -66.41 21.69 29.36
C ARG A 238 -67.87 21.47 28.85
#